data_4b2c5e5747e8ed8b3e74186dd6d7f8af
#
_entry.id   4b2c5e5747e8ed8b3e74186dd6d7f8af
#
_cell.length_a   1.000
_cell.length_b   1.000
_cell.length_c   1.000
_cell.angle_alpha   90.00
_cell.angle_beta   90.00
_cell.angle_gamma   90.00
#
_symmetry.space_group_name_H-M   'P 1'
#
loop_
_entity.id
_entity.type
_entity.pdbx_description
1 polymer ?
#
loop_
_entity_poly.entity_id
_entity_poly.type
_entity_poly.pdbx_seq_one_letter_code
_entity_poly.pdbx_strand_id
1 'polypeptide(L)'
;IELTSQDNKTFTSRVLSEGTLRLLALCIMQYDDTYRGLLCFEEPENGIHPQRIRTMIQLLEDMAINIMDDEPLLRQVIVNTHSPNFVTYLAQNVNDPNVSVWLSKMVPCTIGEQGHRSVIRCSRITPIQNSPFRSLFRNEDINITSLDLADYLS
;
A
#
# COMPACT_ATOMS: atom_id res chain seq x y z
N ILE A 1 11.75 -10.81 -22.57
CA ILE A 1 10.31 -10.88 -22.82
C ILE A 1 10.06 -10.14 -24.13
N GLU A 2 9.35 -10.79 -25.06
CA GLU A 2 8.87 -10.20 -26.29
C GLU A 2 7.37 -9.93 -26.17
N LEU A 3 6.96 -8.79 -26.67
CA LEU A 3 5.58 -8.34 -26.66
C LEU A 3 5.14 -8.11 -28.09
N THR A 4 4.01 -8.68 -28.47
CA THR A 4 3.41 -8.46 -29.79
C THR A 4 2.20 -7.54 -29.64
N SER A 5 2.24 -6.40 -30.34
CA SER A 5 1.09 -5.48 -30.38
C SER A 5 -0.04 -6.04 -31.24
N GLN A 6 -1.22 -5.43 -31.13
CA GLN A 6 -2.37 -5.78 -31.99
C GLN A 6 -2.06 -5.66 -33.50
N ASP A 7 -1.10 -4.80 -33.87
CA ASP A 7 -0.61 -4.61 -35.24
C ASP A 7 0.45 -5.63 -35.65
N ASN A 8 0.63 -6.73 -34.90
CA ASN A 8 1.66 -7.76 -35.11
C ASN A 8 3.12 -7.25 -35.09
N LYS A 9 3.36 -6.09 -34.45
CA LYS A 9 4.74 -5.61 -34.22
C LYS A 9 5.28 -6.19 -32.95
N THR A 10 6.47 -6.79 -33.03
CA THR A 10 7.16 -7.36 -31.87
C THR A 10 8.11 -6.33 -31.27
N PHE A 11 8.02 -6.16 -29.95
CA PHE A 11 8.87 -5.28 -29.16
C PHE A 11 9.53 -6.08 -28.05
N THR A 12 10.77 -5.73 -27.72
CA THR A 12 11.40 -6.27 -26.52
C THR A 12 10.93 -5.47 -25.29
N SER A 13 10.96 -6.08 -24.10
CA SER A 13 10.59 -5.42 -22.84
C SER A 13 11.42 -4.15 -22.54
N ARG A 14 12.54 -3.95 -23.22
CA ARG A 14 13.41 -2.77 -23.07
C ARG A 14 12.76 -1.46 -23.55
N VAL A 15 11.71 -1.51 -24.37
CA VAL A 15 10.99 -0.31 -24.83
C VAL A 15 9.80 0.06 -23.92
N LEU A 16 9.52 -0.76 -22.90
CA LEU A 16 8.45 -0.49 -21.97
C LEU A 16 8.89 0.53 -20.90
N SER A 17 7.96 1.38 -20.51
CA SER A 17 8.17 2.23 -19.33
C SER A 17 8.28 1.37 -18.05
N GLU A 18 8.97 1.89 -17.06
CA GLU A 18 9.09 1.24 -15.75
C GLU A 18 7.71 0.91 -15.15
N GLY A 19 6.76 1.85 -15.21
CA GLY A 19 5.40 1.61 -14.73
C GLY A 19 4.67 0.48 -15.48
N THR A 20 4.90 0.34 -16.79
CA THR A 20 4.34 -0.78 -17.57
C THR A 20 4.96 -2.11 -17.16
N LEU A 21 6.27 -2.13 -16.89
CA LEU A 21 6.96 -3.34 -16.40
C LEU A 21 6.47 -3.74 -15.00
N ARG A 22 6.21 -2.77 -14.12
CA ARG A 22 5.63 -3.02 -12.79
C ARG A 22 4.23 -3.64 -12.88
N LEU A 23 3.35 -3.07 -13.72
CA LEU A 23 2.02 -3.65 -13.96
C LEU A 23 2.10 -5.06 -14.53
N LEU A 24 3.00 -5.29 -15.49
CA LEU A 24 3.21 -6.61 -16.07
C LEU A 24 3.68 -7.62 -15.03
N ALA A 25 4.61 -7.23 -14.15
CA ALA A 25 5.08 -8.09 -13.06
C ALA A 25 3.94 -8.47 -12.11
N LEU A 26 3.08 -7.53 -11.71
CA LEU A 26 1.91 -7.81 -10.89
C LEU A 26 0.93 -8.73 -11.59
N CYS A 27 0.65 -8.51 -12.87
CA CYS A 27 -0.21 -9.43 -13.64
C CYS A 27 0.36 -10.86 -13.67
N ILE A 28 1.67 -11.02 -13.87
CA ILE A 28 2.31 -12.34 -13.86
C ILE A 28 2.15 -13.00 -12.47
N MET A 29 2.41 -12.24 -11.39
CA MET A 29 2.26 -12.74 -10.02
C MET A 29 0.81 -13.08 -9.68
N GLN A 30 -0.17 -12.34 -10.19
CA GLN A 30 -1.59 -12.62 -10.00
C GLN A 30 -2.00 -13.97 -10.61
N TYR A 31 -1.46 -14.30 -11.79
CA TYR A 31 -1.75 -15.54 -12.50
C TYR A 31 -0.84 -16.71 -12.11
N ASP A 32 0.10 -16.48 -11.19
CA ASP A 32 0.97 -17.55 -10.68
C ASP A 32 0.30 -18.26 -9.49
N ASP A 33 -0.30 -19.40 -9.74
CA ASP A 33 -0.97 -20.22 -8.74
C ASP A 33 0.00 -20.79 -7.68
N THR A 34 1.31 -20.67 -7.90
CA THR A 34 2.32 -21.12 -6.93
C THR A 34 2.78 -20.02 -6.00
N TYR A 35 2.53 -18.74 -6.35
CA TYR A 35 2.94 -17.60 -5.54
C TYR A 35 2.12 -17.53 -4.24
N ARG A 36 2.83 -17.49 -3.11
CA ARG A 36 2.27 -17.46 -1.76
C ARG A 36 3.08 -16.56 -0.86
N GLY A 37 2.44 -16.05 0.20
CA GLY A 37 3.10 -15.29 1.25
C GLY A 37 2.88 -13.80 1.16
N LEU A 38 3.87 -13.01 1.57
CA LEU A 38 3.79 -11.57 1.71
C LEU A 38 4.46 -10.86 0.53
N LEU A 39 3.71 -10.00 -0.15
CA LEU A 39 4.25 -9.03 -1.10
C LEU A 39 4.39 -7.68 -0.41
N CYS A 40 5.62 -7.17 -0.32
CA CYS A 40 5.89 -5.80 0.10
C CYS A 40 6.21 -4.96 -1.13
N PHE A 41 5.43 -3.90 -1.34
CA PHE A 41 5.58 -3.04 -2.50
C PHE A 41 5.77 -1.59 -2.05
N GLU A 42 6.92 -1.01 -2.41
CA GLU A 42 7.24 0.39 -2.11
C GLU A 42 6.93 1.25 -3.33
N GLU A 43 6.12 2.29 -3.10
CA GLU A 43 5.73 3.28 -4.11
C GLU A 43 5.28 2.65 -5.44
N PRO A 44 4.23 1.80 -5.44
CA PRO A 44 3.80 1.10 -6.65
C PRO A 44 3.39 2.05 -7.78
N GLU A 45 2.98 3.26 -7.45
CA GLU A 45 2.58 4.31 -8.38
C GLU A 45 3.73 4.94 -9.16
N ASN A 46 4.99 4.75 -8.75
CA ASN A 46 6.14 5.35 -9.42
C ASN A 46 6.25 4.92 -10.88
N GLY A 47 6.34 5.92 -11.76
CA GLY A 47 6.40 5.70 -13.22
C GLY A 47 5.08 5.30 -13.85
N ILE A 48 3.97 5.30 -13.08
CA ILE A 48 2.62 4.99 -13.58
C ILE A 48 1.85 6.27 -13.87
N HIS A 49 1.20 6.31 -15.04
CA HIS A 49 0.33 7.42 -15.38
C HIS A 49 -0.85 7.50 -14.37
N PRO A 50 -1.22 8.69 -13.86
CA PRO A 50 -2.26 8.85 -12.84
C PRO A 50 -3.57 8.12 -13.13
N GLN A 51 -4.00 8.06 -14.38
CA GLN A 51 -5.21 7.33 -14.79
C GLN A 51 -5.12 5.81 -14.60
N ARG A 52 -3.92 5.25 -14.47
CA ARG A 52 -3.69 3.81 -14.27
C ARG A 52 -3.46 3.43 -12.81
N ILE A 53 -3.37 4.40 -11.90
CA ILE A 53 -3.20 4.15 -10.46
C ILE A 53 -4.35 3.28 -9.93
N ARG A 54 -5.58 3.57 -10.34
CA ARG A 54 -6.74 2.78 -9.96
C ARG A 54 -6.62 1.31 -10.39
N THR A 55 -6.17 1.06 -11.61
CA THR A 55 -5.94 -0.31 -12.10
C THR A 55 -4.85 -1.02 -11.30
N MET A 56 -3.78 -0.29 -10.92
CA MET A 56 -2.73 -0.81 -10.07
C MET A 56 -3.27 -1.23 -8.69
N ILE A 57 -4.09 -0.39 -8.07
CA ILE A 57 -4.69 -0.68 -6.77
C ILE A 57 -5.59 -1.92 -6.87
N GLN A 58 -6.44 -2.00 -7.88
CA GLN A 58 -7.30 -3.17 -8.11
C GLN A 58 -6.48 -4.46 -8.27
N LEU A 59 -5.38 -4.43 -9.04
CA LEU A 59 -4.48 -5.58 -9.15
C LEU A 59 -3.89 -6.01 -7.81
N LEU A 60 -3.52 -5.06 -6.95
CA LEU A 60 -2.99 -5.34 -5.62
C LEU A 60 -4.07 -5.90 -4.69
N GLU A 61 -5.29 -5.37 -4.75
CA GLU A 61 -6.46 -5.88 -4.01
C GLU A 61 -6.80 -7.31 -4.47
N ASP A 62 -6.86 -7.56 -5.78
CA ASP A 62 -7.16 -8.87 -6.36
C ASP A 62 -6.07 -9.93 -6.05
N MET A 63 -4.85 -9.48 -5.78
CA MET A 63 -3.75 -10.38 -5.38
C MET A 63 -3.85 -10.78 -3.90
N ALA A 64 -4.49 -9.97 -3.06
CA ALA A 64 -4.68 -10.28 -1.66
C ALA A 64 -5.82 -11.31 -1.51
N ILE A 65 -5.56 -12.41 -0.81
CA ILE A 65 -6.55 -13.42 -0.53
C ILE A 65 -7.03 -13.26 0.91
N ASN A 66 -8.34 -13.28 1.11
CA ASN A 66 -8.96 -13.21 2.42
C ASN A 66 -8.64 -14.49 3.21
N ILE A 67 -8.17 -14.31 4.46
CA ILE A 67 -7.84 -15.42 5.38
C ILE A 67 -9.09 -16.26 5.71
N MET A 68 -10.30 -15.68 5.54
CA MET A 68 -11.56 -16.35 5.83
C MET A 68 -12.07 -17.22 4.67
N ASP A 69 -11.45 -17.12 3.50
CA ASP A 69 -11.79 -17.99 2.38
C ASP A 69 -11.11 -19.34 2.59
N ASP A 70 -11.82 -20.44 2.29
CA ASP A 70 -11.30 -21.83 2.40
C ASP A 70 -10.14 -22.12 1.40
N GLU A 71 -9.58 -21.10 0.81
CA GLU A 71 -8.46 -21.21 -0.12
C GLU A 71 -7.15 -21.48 0.64
N PRO A 72 -6.38 -22.51 0.23
CA PRO A 72 -5.17 -22.91 0.94
C PRO A 72 -4.00 -21.93 0.78
N LEU A 73 -4.20 -20.82 0.08
CA LEU A 73 -3.16 -19.91 -0.36
C LEU A 73 -3.28 -18.55 0.36
N LEU A 74 -2.52 -18.37 1.43
CA LEU A 74 -2.41 -17.05 2.04
C LEU A 74 -1.56 -16.14 1.15
N ARG A 75 -2.15 -15.04 0.69
CA ARG A 75 -1.45 -13.93 0.04
C ARG A 75 -1.78 -12.64 0.78
N GLN A 76 -0.75 -11.95 1.22
CA GLN A 76 -0.88 -10.62 1.83
C GLN A 76 -0.10 -9.61 1.02
N VAL A 77 -0.63 -8.39 0.94
CA VAL A 77 0.02 -7.28 0.24
C VAL A 77 0.19 -6.14 1.23
N ILE A 78 1.42 -5.68 1.40
CA ILE A 78 1.75 -4.46 2.15
C ILE A 78 2.27 -3.43 1.16
N VAL A 79 1.64 -2.28 1.13
CA VAL A 79 2.01 -1.16 0.27
C VAL A 79 2.47 0.00 1.13
N ASN A 80 3.65 0.54 0.83
CA ASN A 80 4.11 1.82 1.31
C ASN A 80 3.97 2.85 0.18
N THR A 81 3.21 3.92 0.40
CA THR A 81 2.97 4.97 -0.60
C THR A 81 2.92 6.35 0.03
N HIS A 82 3.33 7.35 -0.71
CA HIS A 82 3.13 8.76 -0.37
C HIS A 82 2.25 9.49 -1.41
N SER A 83 1.63 8.75 -2.33
CA SER A 83 0.79 9.31 -3.38
C SER A 83 -0.58 9.73 -2.84
N PRO A 84 -0.95 11.02 -2.95
CA PRO A 84 -2.28 11.48 -2.57
C PRO A 84 -3.41 10.74 -3.30
N ASN A 85 -3.22 10.45 -4.59
CA ASN A 85 -4.22 9.73 -5.40
C ASN A 85 -4.43 8.30 -4.90
N PHE A 86 -3.34 7.63 -4.53
CA PHE A 86 -3.39 6.27 -3.99
C PHE A 86 -4.12 6.25 -2.64
N VAL A 87 -3.75 7.16 -1.74
CA VAL A 87 -4.37 7.28 -0.42
C VAL A 87 -5.84 7.66 -0.51
N THR A 88 -6.21 8.59 -1.41
CA THR A 88 -7.62 8.99 -1.62
C THR A 88 -8.47 7.80 -2.07
N TYR A 89 -7.96 6.97 -2.97
CA TYR A 89 -8.68 5.78 -3.41
C TYR A 89 -8.87 4.78 -2.26
N LEU A 90 -7.82 4.48 -1.51
CA LEU A 90 -7.89 3.59 -0.35
C LEU A 90 -8.81 4.12 0.74
N ALA A 91 -8.82 5.45 0.97
CA ALA A 91 -9.72 6.08 1.95
C ALA A 91 -11.20 5.92 1.60
N GLN A 92 -11.54 5.79 0.32
CA GLN A 92 -12.92 5.49 -0.12
C GLN A 92 -13.30 4.02 0.20
N ASN A 93 -12.34 3.12 0.24
CA ASN A 93 -12.53 1.68 0.49
C ASN A 93 -12.18 1.27 1.94
N VAL A 94 -12.01 2.23 2.83
CA VAL A 94 -11.60 2.02 4.24
C VAL A 94 -12.56 1.14 5.05
N ASN A 95 -13.78 0.94 4.56
CA ASN A 95 -14.78 0.05 5.17
C ASN A 95 -14.65 -1.43 4.73
N ASP A 96 -13.77 -1.73 3.77
CA ASP A 96 -13.49 -3.10 3.40
C ASP A 96 -12.72 -3.78 4.54
N PRO A 97 -13.23 -4.89 5.11
CA PRO A 97 -12.55 -5.59 6.21
C PRO A 97 -11.20 -6.18 5.81
N ASN A 98 -10.94 -6.32 4.51
CA ASN A 98 -9.70 -6.85 3.96
C ASN A 98 -8.63 -5.76 3.76
N VAL A 99 -9.00 -4.49 3.86
CA VAL A 99 -8.11 -3.34 3.66
C VAL A 99 -7.86 -2.64 4.98
N SER A 100 -6.60 -2.45 5.35
CA SER A 100 -6.19 -1.67 6.50
C SER A 100 -5.23 -0.57 6.10
N VAL A 101 -5.57 0.67 6.44
CA VAL A 101 -4.76 1.84 6.12
C VAL A 101 -4.11 2.39 7.39
N TRP A 102 -2.80 2.63 7.32
CA TRP A 102 -1.98 3.09 8.42
C TRP A 102 -1.22 4.34 8.02
N LEU A 103 -1.21 5.34 8.90
CA LEU A 103 -0.42 6.55 8.71
C LEU A 103 0.87 6.48 9.51
N SER A 104 2.01 6.70 8.84
CA SER A 104 3.31 6.83 9.47
C SER A 104 3.71 8.30 9.56
N LYS A 105 4.00 8.80 10.76
CA LYS A 105 4.47 10.17 11.00
C LYS A 105 5.76 10.16 11.83
N MET A 106 6.66 11.09 11.50
CA MET A 106 7.84 11.36 12.35
C MET A 106 7.42 12.26 13.52
N VAL A 107 7.56 11.77 14.73
CA VAL A 107 7.24 12.52 15.97
C VAL A 107 8.46 12.67 16.85
N PRO A 108 8.60 13.77 17.61
CA PRO A 108 9.65 13.88 18.62
C PRO A 108 9.33 12.97 19.80
N CYS A 109 10.28 12.15 20.18
CA CYS A 109 10.21 11.29 21.35
C CYS A 109 11.31 11.67 22.34
N THR A 110 10.96 11.81 23.62
CA THR A 110 11.95 12.05 24.69
C THR A 110 12.36 10.71 25.27
N ILE A 111 13.65 10.42 25.22
CA ILE A 111 14.24 9.24 25.86
C ILE A 111 15.26 9.66 26.91
N GLY A 112 15.37 8.86 27.96
CA GLY A 112 16.30 9.07 29.06
C GLY A 112 15.62 9.21 30.43
N GLU A 113 16.40 9.00 31.48
CA GLU A 113 15.96 9.13 32.87
C GLU A 113 16.14 10.57 33.37
N GLN A 114 15.65 10.85 34.60
CA GLN A 114 15.76 12.16 35.23
C GLN A 114 17.23 12.61 35.32
N GLY A 115 17.58 13.63 34.51
CA GLY A 115 18.93 14.21 34.46
C GLY A 115 19.59 14.18 33.07
N HIS A 116 19.24 13.23 32.21
CA HIS A 116 19.74 13.15 30.83
C HIS A 116 18.61 12.81 29.87
N ARG A 117 17.87 13.83 29.42
CA ARG A 117 16.81 13.68 28.42
C ARG A 117 17.32 14.10 27.07
N SER A 118 17.20 13.20 26.10
CA SER A 118 17.46 13.48 24.68
C SER A 118 16.17 13.41 23.88
N VAL A 119 15.99 14.34 22.96
CA VAL A 119 14.87 14.30 22.01
C VAL A 119 15.36 13.64 20.74
N ILE A 120 14.73 12.54 20.37
CA ILE A 120 14.97 11.85 19.11
C ILE A 120 13.72 11.91 18.24
N ARG A 121 13.86 11.66 16.95
CA ARG A 121 12.73 11.46 16.05
C ARG A 121 12.40 9.98 15.96
N CYS A 122 11.14 9.64 16.20
CA CYS A 122 10.61 8.28 16.11
C CYS A 122 9.51 8.23 15.05
N SER A 123 9.44 7.15 14.29
CA SER A 123 8.27 6.88 13.45
C SER A 123 7.13 6.39 14.33
N ARG A 124 5.98 7.06 14.27
CA ARG A 124 4.74 6.61 14.86
C ARG A 124 3.83 6.11 13.77
N ILE A 125 3.38 4.87 13.88
CA ILE A 125 2.44 4.25 12.93
C ILE A 125 1.10 4.15 13.64
N THR A 126 0.04 4.71 13.02
CA THR A 126 -1.30 4.78 13.60
C THR A 126 -2.34 4.35 12.57
N PRO A 127 -3.28 3.45 12.94
CA PRO A 127 -4.36 3.06 12.04
C PRO A 127 -5.33 4.22 11.81
N ILE A 128 -5.83 4.35 10.58
CA ILE A 128 -6.89 5.33 10.27
C ILE A 128 -8.23 4.86 10.86
N GLN A 129 -9.10 5.83 11.14
CA GLN A 129 -10.40 5.64 11.77
C GLN A 129 -11.21 4.53 11.20
N ASN A 130 -11.62 3.58 11.25
CA ASN A 130 -12.37 2.43 10.70
C ASN A 130 -11.51 1.20 10.40
N SER A 131 -10.21 1.23 10.72
CA SER A 131 -9.42 0.02 10.65
C SER A 131 -9.98 -1.04 11.61
N PRO A 132 -10.15 -2.31 11.17
CA PRO A 132 -10.58 -3.41 12.04
C PRO A 132 -9.64 -3.65 13.23
N PHE A 133 -8.40 -3.14 13.14
CA PHE A 133 -7.38 -3.25 14.20
C PHE A 133 -7.42 -2.12 15.23
N ARG A 134 -8.36 -1.17 15.13
CA ARG A 134 -8.48 -0.03 16.06
C ARG A 134 -8.57 -0.46 17.52
N SER A 135 -9.25 -1.57 17.81
CA SER A 135 -9.43 -2.07 19.16
C SER A 135 -8.15 -2.55 19.85
N LEU A 136 -7.07 -2.78 19.07
CA LEU A 136 -5.76 -3.18 19.58
C LEU A 136 -4.93 -2.01 20.12
N PHE A 137 -5.36 -0.77 19.86
CA PHE A 137 -4.63 0.44 20.27
C PHE A 137 -5.35 1.17 21.39
N ARG A 138 -4.60 1.78 22.31
CA ARG A 138 -5.17 2.63 23.35
C ARG A 138 -5.79 3.88 22.73
N ASN A 139 -6.93 4.33 23.28
CA ASN A 139 -7.68 5.50 22.76
C ASN A 139 -6.85 6.80 22.67
N GLU A 140 -5.77 6.94 23.44
CA GLU A 140 -4.89 8.11 23.41
C GLU A 140 -3.99 8.17 22.17
N ASP A 141 -3.79 7.04 21.50
CA ASP A 141 -2.94 6.93 20.30
C ASP A 141 -3.73 7.10 18.98
N ILE A 142 -5.07 7.17 19.05
CA ILE A 142 -5.97 7.06 17.88
C ILE A 142 -6.68 8.39 17.58
N ASN A 143 -6.01 9.51 17.65
CA ASN A 143 -6.61 10.80 17.27
C ASN A 143 -6.28 11.22 15.82
N ILE A 144 -6.12 10.27 14.90
CA ILE A 144 -6.04 10.61 13.49
C ILE A 144 -7.45 10.63 12.92
N THR A 145 -7.89 11.82 12.61
CA THR A 145 -9.17 12.09 11.96
C THR A 145 -8.98 12.10 10.44
N SER A 146 -10.08 12.06 9.69
CA SER A 146 -10.08 12.34 8.25
C SER A 146 -9.48 13.72 7.90
N LEU A 147 -9.45 14.66 8.88
CA LEU A 147 -8.77 15.95 8.75
C LEU A 147 -7.24 15.81 8.69
N ASP A 148 -6.65 14.94 9.50
CA ASP A 148 -5.20 14.68 9.44
C ASP A 148 -4.78 14.05 8.11
N LEU A 149 -5.68 13.30 7.48
CA LEU A 149 -5.49 12.77 6.14
C LEU A 149 -5.59 13.89 5.09
N ALA A 150 -6.54 14.82 5.25
CA ALA A 150 -6.68 15.97 4.37
C ALA A 150 -5.46 16.90 4.42
N ASP A 151 -4.90 17.13 5.62
CA ASP A 151 -3.67 17.90 5.80
C ASP A 151 -2.44 17.21 5.17
N TYR A 152 -2.44 15.88 5.10
CA TYR A 152 -1.40 15.14 4.39
C TYR A 152 -1.55 15.23 2.87
N LEU A 153 -2.77 15.42 2.38
CA LEU A 153 -3.13 15.48 0.96
C LEU A 153 -3.08 16.91 0.38
N SER A 154 -2.91 17.95 1.21
CA SER A 154 -2.78 19.36 0.82
C SER A 154 -1.33 19.75 0.56
#